data_6d2ffae8831cccb1d525fcdf86dff0d7
#
_entry.id   6d2ffae8831cccb1d525fcdf86dff0d7
#
_cell.length_a   1.000
_cell.length_b   1.000
_cell.length_c   1.000
_cell.angle_alpha   90.00
_cell.angle_beta   90.00
_cell.angle_gamma   90.00
#
_symmetry.space_group_name_H-M   'P 1'
#
loop_
_entity.id
_entity.type
_entity.pdbx_description
1 polymer ?
#
loop_
_entity_poly.entity_id
_entity_poly.type
_entity_poly.pdbx_seq_one_letter_code
_entity_poly.pdbx_strand_id
1 'polypeptide(L)'
;MKWRAKAGAFFKKYKHMWVFLYAFIYMPWFLFLEKHVTTKYHVMQTALDERIPFIEYFIVPYLMWFAFIAVVFLYFFFTDVQGFYKLAAISFAGMTIFLIICTFFPNGQDLRPVVFERENMFVDAVRVLYRTDTCTNVFPSLHVFNSLCACIAIHESEKVRTHKAVCISAYVLAGLIILATMFLKQHSVLDVIGA
;
A
#
# COMPACT_ATOMS: atom_id res chain seq x y z
N MET A 1 2.44 -15.62 38.70
CA MET A 1 1.01 -15.87 38.42
C MET A 1 0.27 -14.69 37.79
N LYS A 2 0.37 -13.46 38.29
CA LYS A 2 -0.36 -12.26 37.76
C LYS A 2 -0.09 -11.92 36.28
N TRP A 3 1.13 -12.18 35.77
CA TRP A 3 1.50 -11.87 34.37
C TRP A 3 0.80 -12.82 33.36
N ARG A 4 0.75 -14.13 33.68
CA ARG A 4 0.04 -15.12 32.85
C ARG A 4 -1.45 -14.84 32.75
N ALA A 5 -2.07 -14.39 33.85
CA ALA A 5 -3.49 -14.02 33.87
C ALA A 5 -3.75 -12.76 33.00
N LYS A 6 -2.87 -11.74 33.07
CA LYS A 6 -2.95 -10.54 32.24
C LYS A 6 -2.76 -10.87 30.74
N ALA A 7 -1.78 -11.71 30.41
CA ALA A 7 -1.57 -12.17 29.04
C ALA A 7 -2.77 -12.95 28.50
N GLY A 8 -3.32 -13.88 29.28
CA GLY A 8 -4.52 -14.62 28.88
C GLY A 8 -5.74 -13.72 28.64
N ALA A 9 -5.95 -12.69 29.48
CA ALA A 9 -7.01 -11.71 29.30
C ALA A 9 -6.82 -10.86 28.05
N PHE A 10 -5.55 -10.48 27.75
CA PHE A 10 -5.20 -9.75 26.53
C PHE A 10 -5.52 -10.57 25.27
N PHE A 11 -5.05 -11.80 25.18
CA PHE A 11 -5.32 -12.68 24.03
C PHE A 11 -6.82 -12.99 23.88
N LYS A 12 -7.55 -13.12 24.96
CA LYS A 12 -9.02 -13.30 24.92
C LYS A 12 -9.73 -12.06 24.38
N LYS A 13 -9.27 -10.87 24.78
CA LYS A 13 -9.84 -9.58 24.31
C LYS A 13 -9.51 -9.33 22.83
N TYR A 14 -8.30 -9.61 22.39
CA TYR A 14 -7.80 -9.34 21.04
C TYR A 14 -7.63 -10.63 20.21
N LYS A 15 -8.57 -11.58 20.38
CA LYS A 15 -8.53 -12.84 19.64
C LYS A 15 -8.47 -12.67 18.12
N HIS A 16 -9.01 -11.58 17.59
CA HIS A 16 -8.99 -11.25 16.16
C HIS A 16 -7.59 -10.91 15.62
N MET A 17 -6.58 -10.77 16.48
CA MET A 17 -5.19 -10.62 16.03
C MET A 17 -4.66 -11.80 15.19
N TRP A 18 -5.35 -12.96 15.22
CA TRP A 18 -5.00 -14.10 14.36
C TRP A 18 -4.98 -13.74 12.87
N VAL A 19 -5.75 -12.74 12.46
CA VAL A 19 -5.81 -12.24 11.09
C VAL A 19 -4.43 -11.79 10.58
N PHE A 20 -3.57 -11.29 11.46
CA PHE A 20 -2.20 -10.90 11.09
C PHE A 20 -1.29 -12.09 10.76
N LEU A 21 -1.72 -13.33 11.04
CA LEU A 21 -1.01 -14.53 10.57
C LEU A 21 -0.94 -14.60 9.04
N TYR A 22 -1.81 -13.88 8.34
CA TYR A 22 -1.73 -13.70 6.90
C TYR A 22 -0.35 -13.19 6.43
N ALA A 23 0.32 -12.39 7.24
CA ALA A 23 1.66 -11.88 6.94
C ALA A 23 2.69 -13.01 6.73
N PHE A 24 2.53 -14.16 7.40
CA PHE A 24 3.41 -15.33 7.22
C PHE A 24 3.20 -16.05 5.87
N ILE A 25 2.10 -15.79 5.18
CA ILE A 25 1.84 -16.25 3.81
C ILE A 25 2.28 -15.18 2.83
N TYR A 26 1.83 -13.94 3.03
CA TYR A 26 2.07 -12.84 2.13
C TYR A 26 3.56 -12.49 1.98
N MET A 27 4.27 -12.27 3.10
CA MET A 27 5.65 -11.81 3.06
C MET A 27 6.62 -12.79 2.39
N PRO A 28 6.61 -14.11 2.68
CA PRO A 28 7.49 -15.03 1.98
C PRO A 28 7.19 -15.11 0.47
N TRP A 29 5.91 -15.08 0.08
CA TRP A 29 5.52 -15.13 -1.33
C TRP A 29 5.93 -13.84 -2.05
N PHE A 30 5.66 -12.68 -1.47
CA PHE A 30 6.09 -11.39 -2.01
C PHE A 30 7.62 -11.31 -2.18
N LEU A 31 8.37 -11.64 -1.13
CA LEU A 31 9.85 -11.65 -1.18
C LEU A 31 10.40 -12.66 -2.19
N PHE A 32 9.70 -13.77 -2.41
CA PHE A 32 10.06 -14.71 -3.46
C PHE A 32 9.91 -14.07 -4.83
N LEU A 33 8.78 -13.40 -5.13
CA LEU A 33 8.56 -12.71 -6.39
C LEU A 33 9.57 -11.59 -6.62
N GLU A 34 9.84 -10.76 -5.62
CA GLU A 34 10.82 -9.68 -5.68
C GLU A 34 12.24 -10.16 -6.06
N LYS A 35 12.61 -11.36 -5.63
CA LYS A 35 13.91 -11.95 -5.95
C LYS A 35 13.97 -12.66 -7.30
N HIS A 36 12.83 -13.12 -7.83
CA HIS A 36 12.79 -13.96 -9.02
C HIS A 36 12.36 -13.19 -10.27
N VAL A 37 11.50 -12.18 -10.13
CA VAL A 37 11.07 -11.33 -11.24
C VAL A 37 12.03 -10.14 -11.36
N THR A 38 13.15 -10.33 -12.08
CA THR A 38 14.20 -9.30 -12.19
C THR A 38 14.49 -8.85 -13.62
N THR A 39 14.35 -9.75 -14.62
CA THR A 39 14.77 -9.44 -15.99
C THR A 39 13.76 -9.83 -17.05
N LYS A 40 12.84 -10.75 -16.75
CA LYS A 40 11.81 -11.24 -17.70
C LYS A 40 10.44 -10.87 -17.17
N TYR A 41 9.93 -9.74 -17.57
CA TYR A 41 8.61 -9.24 -17.18
C TYR A 41 7.96 -8.45 -18.32
N HIS A 42 6.65 -8.32 -18.24
CA HIS A 42 5.86 -7.47 -19.13
C HIS A 42 5.93 -6.02 -18.64
N VAL A 43 6.34 -5.11 -19.53
CA VAL A 43 6.42 -3.68 -19.17
C VAL A 43 5.04 -3.07 -19.13
N MET A 44 4.67 -2.56 -17.96
CA MET A 44 3.42 -1.83 -17.70
C MET A 44 3.65 -0.35 -17.94
N GLN A 45 3.36 0.10 -19.17
CA GLN A 45 3.59 1.49 -19.58
C GLN A 45 2.58 1.94 -20.62
N THR A 46 2.21 3.21 -20.59
CA THR A 46 1.35 3.87 -21.57
C THR A 46 1.98 5.17 -22.06
N ALA A 47 1.51 5.70 -23.18
CA ALA A 47 1.91 7.03 -23.67
C ALA A 47 1.53 8.17 -22.70
N LEU A 48 0.59 7.95 -21.77
CA LEU A 48 0.25 8.91 -20.73
C LEU A 48 1.35 9.01 -19.67
N ASP A 49 2.02 7.91 -19.36
CA ASP A 49 3.08 7.88 -18.34
C ASP A 49 4.28 8.76 -18.70
N GLU A 50 4.56 8.92 -20.01
CA GLU A 50 5.62 9.80 -20.50
C GLU A 50 5.29 11.28 -20.30
N ARG A 51 4.01 11.64 -20.32
CA ARG A 51 3.53 13.01 -20.12
C ARG A 51 3.45 13.42 -18.65
N ILE A 52 3.42 12.46 -17.74
CA ILE A 52 3.41 12.72 -16.30
C ILE A 52 4.82 13.12 -15.86
N PRO A 53 5.04 14.34 -15.31
CA PRO A 53 6.37 14.75 -14.88
C PRO A 53 6.82 13.97 -13.63
N PHE A 54 8.13 13.85 -13.44
CA PHE A 54 8.70 13.43 -12.15
C PHE A 54 8.66 14.60 -11.17
N ILE A 55 8.12 14.38 -9.96
CA ILE A 55 8.02 15.40 -8.91
C ILE A 55 8.45 14.78 -7.57
N GLU A 56 9.67 15.07 -7.15
CA GLU A 56 10.32 14.49 -5.97
C GLU A 56 9.58 14.76 -4.64
N TYR A 57 8.85 15.87 -4.52
CA TYR A 57 8.14 16.23 -3.29
C TYR A 57 7.02 15.24 -2.95
N PHE A 58 6.53 14.50 -3.92
CA PHE A 58 5.52 13.46 -3.70
C PHE A 58 6.06 12.25 -2.92
N ILE A 59 7.38 12.19 -2.63
CA ILE A 59 7.93 11.20 -1.70
C ILE A 59 7.27 11.29 -0.30
N VAL A 60 6.85 12.49 0.12
CA VAL A 60 6.18 12.69 1.41
C VAL A 60 4.85 11.94 1.48
N PRO A 61 3.85 12.22 0.63
CA PRO A 61 2.59 11.46 0.65
C PRO A 61 2.81 9.97 0.33
N TYR A 62 3.80 9.60 -0.49
CA TYR A 62 4.12 8.21 -0.74
C TYR A 62 4.51 7.48 0.56
N LEU A 63 5.43 8.03 1.34
CA LEU A 63 5.85 7.44 2.61
C LEU A 63 4.74 7.51 3.68
N MET A 64 3.88 8.51 3.63
CA MET A 64 2.71 8.59 4.52
C MET A 64 1.72 7.45 4.31
N TRP A 65 1.75 6.76 3.16
CA TRP A 65 0.91 5.58 2.92
C TRP A 65 1.08 4.51 4.00
N PHE A 66 2.30 4.22 4.42
CA PHE A 66 2.57 3.22 5.46
C PHE A 66 1.89 3.61 6.79
N ALA A 67 2.02 4.87 7.19
CA ALA A 67 1.37 5.38 8.39
C ALA A 67 -0.16 5.39 8.24
N PHE A 68 -0.67 5.80 7.08
CA PHE A 68 -2.10 5.86 6.79
C PHE A 68 -2.75 4.49 6.94
N ILE A 69 -2.22 3.47 6.27
CA ILE A 69 -2.74 2.11 6.36
C ILE A 69 -2.62 1.56 7.78
N ALA A 70 -1.47 1.74 8.43
CA ALA A 70 -1.26 1.29 9.80
C ALA A 70 -2.25 1.93 10.79
N VAL A 71 -2.47 3.24 10.70
CA VAL A 71 -3.40 3.97 11.58
C VAL A 71 -4.84 3.48 11.37
N VAL A 72 -5.27 3.30 10.12
CA VAL A 72 -6.63 2.81 9.83
C VAL A 72 -6.82 1.39 10.36
N PHE A 73 -5.87 0.48 10.10
CA PHE A 73 -5.94 -0.89 10.63
C PHE A 73 -5.95 -0.92 12.16
N LEU A 74 -5.08 -0.16 12.81
CA LEU A 74 -5.01 -0.09 14.28
C LEU A 74 -6.28 0.52 14.88
N TYR A 75 -6.83 1.56 14.26
CA TYR A 75 -8.09 2.14 14.70
C TYR A 75 -9.20 1.10 14.73
N PHE A 76 -9.44 0.40 13.61
CA PHE A 76 -10.47 -0.63 13.54
C PHE A 76 -10.17 -1.82 14.48
N PHE A 77 -8.93 -2.23 14.56
CA PHE A 77 -8.49 -3.31 15.46
C PHE A 77 -8.89 -3.06 16.92
N PHE A 78 -8.75 -1.82 17.40
CA PHE A 78 -9.05 -1.50 18.80
C PHE A 78 -10.49 -1.05 19.05
N THR A 79 -11.19 -0.51 18.04
CA THR A 79 -12.47 0.19 18.23
C THR A 79 -13.67 -0.50 17.58
N ASP A 80 -13.45 -1.26 16.50
CA ASP A 80 -14.49 -1.92 15.72
C ASP A 80 -13.99 -3.22 15.09
N VAL A 81 -14.23 -4.33 15.78
CA VAL A 81 -13.77 -5.66 15.34
C VAL A 81 -14.45 -6.10 14.03
N GLN A 82 -15.71 -5.72 13.80
CA GLN A 82 -16.38 -6.08 12.53
C GLN A 82 -15.81 -5.28 11.36
N GLY A 83 -15.61 -3.97 11.54
CA GLY A 83 -14.93 -3.12 10.58
C GLY A 83 -13.52 -3.60 10.29
N PHE A 84 -12.78 -4.03 11.33
CA PHE A 84 -11.45 -4.64 11.16
C PHE A 84 -11.49 -5.90 10.29
N TYR A 85 -12.42 -6.83 10.52
CA TYR A 85 -12.53 -8.02 9.68
C TYR A 85 -12.91 -7.70 8.24
N LYS A 86 -13.80 -6.75 7.99
CA LYS A 86 -14.17 -6.32 6.63
C LYS A 86 -12.97 -5.71 5.92
N LEU A 87 -12.28 -4.77 6.57
CA LEU A 87 -11.08 -4.14 6.02
C LEU A 87 -10.00 -5.16 5.72
N ALA A 88 -9.70 -6.05 6.67
CA ALA A 88 -8.70 -7.10 6.49
C ALA A 88 -9.08 -8.06 5.35
N ALA A 89 -10.34 -8.48 5.28
CA ALA A 89 -10.80 -9.41 4.25
C ALA A 89 -10.64 -8.83 2.84
N ILE A 90 -11.07 -7.58 2.60
CA ILE A 90 -10.95 -6.95 1.30
C ILE A 90 -9.49 -6.65 0.95
N SER A 91 -8.70 -6.11 1.89
CA SER A 91 -7.28 -5.80 1.67
C SER A 91 -6.47 -7.07 1.38
N PHE A 92 -6.64 -8.13 2.17
CA PHE A 92 -5.89 -9.37 2.01
C PHE A 92 -6.32 -10.16 0.77
N ALA A 93 -7.61 -10.08 0.40
CA ALA A 93 -8.07 -10.64 -0.88
C ALA A 93 -7.38 -9.96 -2.06
N GLY A 94 -7.36 -8.62 -2.11
CA GLY A 94 -6.66 -7.89 -3.17
C GLY A 94 -5.15 -8.12 -3.17
N MET A 95 -4.52 -8.15 -2.00
CA MET A 95 -3.09 -8.50 -1.87
C MET A 95 -2.79 -9.92 -2.36
N THR A 96 -3.69 -10.88 -2.13
CA THR A 96 -3.54 -12.25 -2.63
C THR A 96 -3.73 -12.29 -4.16
N ILE A 97 -4.73 -11.58 -4.70
CA ILE A 97 -4.95 -11.46 -6.14
C ILE A 97 -3.71 -10.85 -6.81
N PHE A 98 -3.14 -9.80 -6.21
CA PHE A 98 -1.87 -9.20 -6.67
C PHE A 98 -0.75 -10.24 -6.76
N LEU A 99 -0.52 -11.04 -5.70
CA LEU A 99 0.50 -12.08 -5.72
C LEU A 99 0.25 -13.15 -6.80
N ILE A 100 -1.01 -13.53 -6.98
CA ILE A 100 -1.41 -14.48 -8.04
C ILE A 100 -1.11 -13.88 -9.42
N ILE A 101 -1.50 -12.61 -9.65
CA ILE A 101 -1.21 -11.93 -10.92
C ILE A 101 0.29 -11.89 -11.16
N CYS A 102 1.09 -11.40 -10.22
CA CYS A 102 2.55 -11.31 -10.38
C CYS A 102 3.23 -12.68 -10.55
N THR A 103 2.64 -13.75 -10.02
CA THR A 103 3.15 -15.12 -10.20
C THR A 103 2.95 -15.62 -11.63
N PHE A 104 1.76 -15.43 -12.22
CA PHE A 104 1.43 -15.94 -13.55
C PHE A 104 1.69 -14.92 -14.66
N PHE A 105 1.73 -13.65 -14.33
CA PHE A 105 2.00 -12.53 -15.21
C PHE A 105 3.09 -11.63 -14.61
N PRO A 106 4.37 -12.04 -14.66
CA PRO A 106 5.48 -11.21 -14.23
C PRO A 106 5.44 -9.86 -14.93
N ASN A 107 5.41 -8.79 -14.18
CA ASN A 107 5.22 -7.44 -14.68
C ASN A 107 6.16 -6.45 -13.99
N GLY A 108 6.41 -5.34 -14.64
CA GLY A 108 7.30 -4.29 -14.14
C GLY A 108 7.14 -3.01 -14.96
N GLN A 109 7.92 -1.99 -14.62
CA GLN A 109 7.90 -0.69 -15.32
C GLN A 109 9.34 -0.17 -15.52
N ASP A 110 9.52 0.65 -16.56
CA ASP A 110 10.81 1.27 -16.92
C ASP A 110 10.71 2.80 -16.92
N LEU A 111 9.88 3.35 -16.01
CA LEU A 111 9.54 4.79 -15.97
C LEU A 111 10.52 5.61 -15.14
N ARG A 112 11.35 4.98 -14.31
CA ARG A 112 12.21 5.67 -13.35
C ARG A 112 13.30 6.48 -14.06
N PRO A 113 13.46 7.79 -13.73
CA PRO A 113 14.53 8.59 -14.32
C PRO A 113 15.91 8.05 -13.92
N VAL A 114 16.80 7.95 -14.89
CA VAL A 114 18.21 7.57 -14.67
C VAL A 114 19.00 8.75 -14.10
N VAL A 115 18.65 9.96 -14.52
CA VAL A 115 19.29 11.20 -14.09
C VAL A 115 18.24 12.12 -13.48
N PHE A 116 18.54 12.70 -12.34
CA PHE A 116 17.67 13.67 -11.69
C PHE A 116 18.16 15.09 -12.05
N GLU A 117 17.23 15.95 -12.46
CA GLU A 117 17.53 17.36 -12.81
C GLU A 117 17.89 18.22 -11.59
N ARG A 118 17.49 17.78 -10.39
CA ARG A 118 17.70 18.50 -9.13
C ARG A 118 18.39 17.60 -8.12
N GLU A 119 19.14 18.25 -7.22
CA GLU A 119 19.78 17.60 -6.08
C GLU A 119 19.24 18.23 -4.80
N ASN A 120 18.47 17.45 -4.03
CA ASN A 120 17.91 17.86 -2.75
C ASN A 120 17.54 16.64 -1.88
N MET A 121 17.20 16.87 -0.62
CA MET A 121 16.87 15.80 0.33
C MET A 121 15.70 14.88 -0.12
N PHE A 122 14.75 15.39 -0.93
CA PHE A 122 13.63 14.61 -1.42
C PHE A 122 14.08 13.66 -2.53
N VAL A 123 14.96 14.11 -3.41
CA VAL A 123 15.61 13.26 -4.44
C VAL A 123 16.44 12.18 -3.76
N ASP A 124 17.17 12.49 -2.68
CA ASP A 124 17.93 11.49 -1.93
C ASP A 124 16.99 10.44 -1.31
N ALA A 125 15.85 10.85 -0.76
CA ALA A 125 14.83 9.93 -0.27
C ALA A 125 14.25 9.05 -1.40
N VAL A 126 14.03 9.61 -2.61
CA VAL A 126 13.59 8.83 -3.78
C VAL A 126 14.67 7.83 -4.23
N ARG A 127 15.96 8.22 -4.19
CA ARG A 127 17.05 7.29 -4.48
C ARG A 127 17.08 6.11 -3.51
N VAL A 128 16.83 6.35 -2.22
CA VAL A 128 16.71 5.29 -1.22
C VAL A 128 15.51 4.41 -1.55
N LEU A 129 14.35 5.01 -1.86
CA LEU A 129 13.16 4.28 -2.27
C LEU A 129 13.46 3.37 -3.46
N TYR A 130 14.06 3.87 -4.53
CA TYR A 130 14.36 3.09 -5.75
C TYR A 130 15.36 1.95 -5.54
N ARG A 131 16.18 2.01 -4.47
CA ARG A 131 17.10 0.93 -4.10
C ARG A 131 16.43 -0.15 -3.27
N THR A 132 15.38 0.20 -2.52
CA THR A 132 14.69 -0.71 -1.60
C THR A 132 13.45 -1.35 -2.19
N ASP A 133 12.81 -0.64 -3.12
CA ASP A 133 11.60 -1.09 -3.82
C ASP A 133 11.95 -1.33 -5.30
N THR A 134 11.68 -2.52 -5.80
CA THR A 134 12.03 -2.87 -7.18
C THR A 134 11.10 -2.19 -8.19
N CYS A 135 11.47 -2.22 -9.49
CA CYS A 135 10.59 -1.78 -10.57
C CYS A 135 9.71 -2.91 -11.12
N THR A 136 9.68 -4.05 -10.44
CA THR A 136 8.90 -5.23 -10.82
C THR A 136 7.75 -5.49 -9.85
N ASN A 137 6.83 -6.37 -10.23
CA ASN A 137 5.65 -6.69 -9.43
C ASN A 137 4.82 -5.42 -9.11
N VAL A 138 4.51 -4.63 -10.13
CA VAL A 138 3.86 -3.32 -9.97
C VAL A 138 2.35 -3.35 -10.21
N PHE A 139 1.83 -4.34 -10.98
CA PHE A 139 0.42 -4.42 -11.37
C PHE A 139 -0.36 -5.50 -10.61
N PRO A 140 -1.55 -5.17 -10.10
CA PRO A 140 -2.12 -3.84 -9.88
C PRO A 140 -1.49 -3.10 -8.70
N SER A 141 -1.62 -1.77 -8.62
CA SER A 141 -1.01 -0.98 -7.53
C SER A 141 -1.63 -1.25 -6.17
N LEU A 142 -0.88 -1.87 -5.26
CA LEU A 142 -1.32 -2.07 -3.87
C LEU A 142 -1.41 -0.75 -3.07
N HIS A 143 -0.64 0.27 -3.45
CA HIS A 143 -0.75 1.60 -2.85
C HIS A 143 -2.14 2.20 -3.11
N VAL A 144 -2.60 2.10 -4.35
CA VAL A 144 -3.93 2.58 -4.76
C VAL A 144 -5.01 1.72 -4.10
N PHE A 145 -4.95 0.41 -4.30
CA PHE A 145 -5.96 -0.52 -3.82
C PHE A 145 -6.19 -0.41 -2.31
N ASN A 146 -5.13 -0.49 -1.50
CA ASN A 146 -5.26 -0.41 -0.04
C ASN A 146 -5.68 0.98 0.44
N SER A 147 -5.29 2.05 -0.26
CA SER A 147 -5.78 3.41 0.05
C SER A 147 -7.29 3.53 -0.17
N LEU A 148 -7.81 2.94 -1.25
CA LEU A 148 -9.25 2.88 -1.51
C LEU A 148 -9.99 2.02 -0.48
N CYS A 149 -9.43 0.85 -0.12
CA CYS A 149 -9.98 0.01 0.95
C CYS A 149 -10.07 0.76 2.29
N ALA A 150 -9.02 1.52 2.64
CA ALA A 150 -9.01 2.34 3.85
C ALA A 150 -10.09 3.43 3.82
N CYS A 151 -10.24 4.12 2.68
CA CYS A 151 -11.29 5.13 2.48
C CYS A 151 -12.70 4.52 2.58
N ILE A 152 -12.94 3.35 1.99
CA ILE A 152 -14.21 2.63 2.08
C ILE A 152 -14.50 2.26 3.52
N ALA A 153 -13.53 1.69 4.25
CA ALA A 153 -13.72 1.33 5.66
C ALA A 153 -14.05 2.56 6.54
N ILE A 154 -13.39 3.69 6.31
CA ILE A 154 -13.67 4.96 7.00
C ILE A 154 -15.09 5.44 6.68
N HIS A 155 -15.51 5.37 5.42
CA HIS A 155 -16.84 5.79 4.96
C HIS A 155 -17.96 4.92 5.56
N GLU A 156 -17.77 3.60 5.60
CA GLU A 156 -18.73 2.64 6.13
C GLU A 156 -18.83 2.68 7.67
N SER A 157 -17.82 3.21 8.35
CA SER A 157 -17.81 3.29 9.81
C SER A 157 -18.77 4.37 10.31
N GLU A 158 -19.84 3.96 10.99
CA GLU A 158 -20.81 4.89 11.61
C GLU A 158 -20.15 5.88 12.58
N LYS A 159 -19.12 5.45 13.29
CA LYS A 159 -18.39 6.28 14.24
C LYS A 159 -17.50 7.31 13.53
N VAL A 160 -16.76 6.90 12.50
CA VAL A 160 -15.76 7.77 11.84
C VAL A 160 -16.43 8.73 10.86
N ARG A 161 -17.44 8.28 10.11
CA ARG A 161 -18.11 9.11 9.09
C ARG A 161 -18.77 10.37 9.64
N THR A 162 -19.08 10.40 10.94
CA THR A 162 -19.60 11.62 11.60
C THR A 162 -18.54 12.71 11.72
N HIS A 163 -17.26 12.33 11.72
CA HIS A 163 -16.13 13.25 11.81
C HIS A 163 -15.67 13.68 10.40
N LYS A 164 -16.41 14.60 9.79
CA LYS A 164 -16.17 15.06 8.38
C LYS A 164 -14.71 15.44 8.10
N ALA A 165 -14.04 16.12 9.03
CA ALA A 165 -12.64 16.51 8.85
C ALA A 165 -11.73 15.29 8.69
N VAL A 166 -11.94 14.22 9.46
CA VAL A 166 -11.17 12.97 9.35
C VAL A 166 -11.40 12.31 7.99
N CYS A 167 -12.66 12.22 7.56
CA CYS A 167 -13.01 11.65 6.27
C CYS A 167 -12.38 12.43 5.10
N ILE A 168 -12.50 13.76 5.10
CA ILE A 168 -11.93 14.62 4.06
C ILE A 168 -10.40 14.48 4.05
N SER A 169 -9.75 14.51 5.22
CA SER A 169 -8.29 14.34 5.32
C SER A 169 -7.83 12.98 4.78
N ALA A 170 -8.57 11.91 5.07
CA ALA A 170 -8.28 10.58 4.55
C ALA A 170 -8.42 10.51 3.02
N TYR A 171 -9.47 11.10 2.45
CA TYR A 171 -9.68 11.12 1.00
C TYR A 171 -8.63 11.98 0.28
N VAL A 172 -8.28 13.14 0.85
CA VAL A 172 -7.22 13.99 0.30
C VAL A 172 -5.88 13.27 0.34
N LEU A 173 -5.55 12.63 1.48
CA LEU A 173 -4.31 11.87 1.60
C LEU A 173 -4.27 10.69 0.63
N ALA A 174 -5.36 9.92 0.49
CA ALA A 174 -5.44 8.83 -0.47
C ALA A 174 -5.25 9.34 -1.92
N GLY A 175 -5.87 10.45 -2.28
CA GLY A 175 -5.65 11.10 -3.59
C GLY A 175 -4.20 11.52 -3.81
N LEU A 176 -3.54 12.10 -2.80
CA LEU A 176 -2.12 12.46 -2.87
C LEU A 176 -1.22 11.23 -2.96
N ILE A 177 -1.55 10.13 -2.29
CA ILE A 177 -0.83 8.85 -2.38
C ILE A 177 -0.94 8.29 -3.81
N ILE A 178 -2.15 8.26 -4.38
CA ILE A 178 -2.38 7.80 -5.75
C ILE A 178 -1.56 8.63 -6.75
N LEU A 179 -1.60 9.95 -6.63
CA LEU A 179 -0.77 10.83 -7.47
C LEU A 179 0.72 10.60 -7.25
N ALA A 180 1.13 10.35 -6.00
CA ALA A 180 2.53 10.10 -5.66
C ALA A 180 3.09 8.86 -6.35
N THR A 181 2.30 7.80 -6.52
CA THR A 181 2.76 6.61 -7.24
C THR A 181 3.15 6.91 -8.68
N MET A 182 2.43 7.80 -9.35
CA MET A 182 2.70 8.20 -10.74
C MET A 182 3.79 9.27 -10.84
N PHE A 183 3.77 10.31 -9.99
CA PHE A 183 4.78 11.38 -10.01
C PHE A 183 6.17 10.90 -9.57
N LEU A 184 6.24 9.88 -8.73
CA LEU A 184 7.49 9.22 -8.36
C LEU A 184 7.87 8.08 -9.33
N LYS A 185 7.14 7.92 -10.43
CA LYS A 185 7.43 6.87 -11.41
C LYS A 185 7.54 5.45 -10.80
N GLN A 186 6.75 5.20 -9.76
CA GLN A 186 6.65 3.88 -9.13
C GLN A 186 5.60 3.00 -9.80
N HIS A 187 4.54 3.61 -10.33
CA HIS A 187 3.45 2.93 -11.02
C HIS A 187 3.07 3.64 -12.31
N SER A 188 2.69 2.86 -13.30
CA SER A 188 2.02 3.31 -14.51
C SER A 188 0.55 3.67 -14.23
N VAL A 189 -0.04 4.47 -15.11
CA VAL A 189 -1.49 4.70 -15.12
C VAL A 189 -2.27 3.38 -15.22
N LEU A 190 -1.73 2.36 -15.91
CA LEU A 190 -2.34 1.02 -15.96
C LEU A 190 -2.44 0.38 -14.57
N ASP A 191 -1.38 0.49 -13.77
CA ASP A 191 -1.35 -0.10 -12.43
C ASP A 191 -2.39 0.57 -11.50
N VAL A 192 -2.59 1.88 -11.69
CA VAL A 192 -3.59 2.67 -10.96
C VAL A 192 -5.00 2.29 -11.37
N ILE A 193 -5.26 2.12 -12.68
CA ILE A 193 -6.58 1.72 -13.20
C ILE A 193 -6.92 0.28 -12.83
N GLY A 194 -5.91 -0.59 -12.78
CA GLY A 194 -6.09 -2.00 -12.43
C GLY A 194 -6.38 -2.27 -10.96
N ALA A 195 -6.16 -1.27 -10.11
CA ALA A 195 -6.36 -1.38 -8.66
C ALA A 195 -7.80 -1.09 -8.24
#